data_530f0cdaad58167a4d77d300c759e666
#
_entry.id   530f0cdaad58167a4d77d300c759e666
#
_cell.length_a   1.000
_cell.length_b   1.000
_cell.length_c   1.000
_cell.angle_alpha   90.00
_cell.angle_beta   90.00
_cell.angle_gamma   90.00
#
_symmetry.space_group_name_H-M   'P 1'
#
loop_
_entity.id
_entity.type
_entity.pdbx_description
1 polymer ?
#
loop_
_entity_poly.entity_id
_entity_poly.type
_entity_poly.pdbx_seq_one_letter_code
_entity_poly.pdbx_strand_id
1 'polypeptide(L)'
;MELKPYQQQVLNDLARFLEHIQETKDAARAFHKFWLHHPQTPLHPYPGKAVEPYKNNVPRVPHICLKVPTAGGKTFIACNALKTIFDAFDYNRPQAVVWLVPSITILEQTLKNLKDPAHPYRQKINTYFANRVAVFDKETLLQGSGFNATSVKEQLSIMVFSFDSLRAKNKEDRKVFQENGNLQSFENLLGKDADITLGAVIKHLNPLVVVDESHNAESNLSIEMLKEV
;
A
#
# COMPACT_ATOMS: atom_id res chain seq x y z
N MET A 1 -10.27 6.09 18.65
CA MET A 1 -9.27 7.12 18.27
C MET A 1 -9.82 7.91 17.09
N GLU A 2 -9.79 9.24 17.16
CA GLU A 2 -10.27 10.12 16.10
C GLU A 2 -9.11 10.85 15.43
N LEU A 3 -9.33 11.26 14.18
CA LEU A 3 -8.36 12.04 13.42
C LEU A 3 -8.26 13.46 13.98
N LYS A 4 -7.04 13.94 14.16
CA LYS A 4 -6.79 15.34 14.48
C LYS A 4 -7.06 16.22 13.23
N PRO A 5 -7.35 17.52 13.38
CA PRO A 5 -7.66 18.39 12.23
C PRO A 5 -6.63 18.34 11.10
N TYR A 6 -5.33 18.34 11.40
CA TYR A 6 -4.28 18.26 10.38
C TYR A 6 -4.25 16.88 9.68
N GLN A 7 -4.57 15.79 10.39
CA GLN A 7 -4.65 14.45 9.79
C GLN A 7 -5.84 14.35 8.85
N GLN A 8 -6.96 14.97 9.23
CA GLN A 8 -8.12 15.08 8.34
C GLN A 8 -7.79 15.90 7.09
N GLN A 9 -7.03 17.00 7.25
CA GLN A 9 -6.58 17.80 6.10
C GLN A 9 -5.72 16.99 5.13
N VAL A 10 -4.77 16.18 5.64
CA VAL A 10 -3.94 15.28 4.81
C VAL A 10 -4.82 14.32 4.01
N LEU A 11 -5.86 13.75 4.61
CA LEU A 11 -6.79 12.84 3.90
C LEU A 11 -7.68 13.58 2.88
N ASN A 12 -8.09 14.80 3.19
CA ASN A 12 -8.84 15.62 2.24
C ASN A 12 -7.98 15.99 1.02
N ASP A 13 -6.71 16.33 1.24
CA ASP A 13 -5.76 16.61 0.16
C ASP A 13 -5.49 15.36 -0.69
N LEU A 14 -5.36 14.19 -0.04
CA LEU A 14 -5.27 12.92 -0.74
C LEU A 14 -6.50 12.66 -1.61
N ALA A 15 -7.71 12.83 -1.08
CA ALA A 15 -8.95 12.63 -1.82
C ALA A 15 -9.01 13.54 -3.07
N ARG A 16 -8.71 14.83 -2.93
CA ARG A 16 -8.65 15.79 -4.05
C ARG A 16 -7.64 15.40 -5.11
N PHE A 17 -6.46 14.95 -4.68
CA PHE A 17 -5.46 14.47 -5.64
C PHE A 17 -5.94 13.25 -6.42
N LEU A 18 -6.59 12.30 -5.74
CA LEU A 18 -7.17 11.11 -6.37
C LEU A 18 -8.30 11.46 -7.35
N GLU A 19 -9.15 12.44 -7.03
CA GLU A 19 -10.15 12.98 -7.96
C GLU A 19 -9.49 13.51 -9.24
N HIS A 20 -8.39 14.27 -9.10
CA HIS A 20 -7.64 14.75 -10.27
C HIS A 20 -7.01 13.63 -11.08
N ILE A 21 -6.53 12.54 -10.44
CA ILE A 21 -6.07 11.35 -11.15
C ILE A 21 -7.21 10.73 -11.97
N GLN A 22 -8.39 10.63 -11.39
CA GLN A 22 -9.56 10.07 -12.09
C GLN A 22 -9.99 10.90 -13.28
N GLU A 23 -9.95 12.22 -13.16
CA GLU A 23 -10.30 13.15 -14.23
C GLU A 23 -9.26 13.13 -15.36
N THR A 24 -7.99 13.20 -15.03
CA THR A 24 -6.90 13.36 -16.00
C THR A 24 -6.38 12.05 -16.57
N LYS A 25 -6.59 10.93 -15.86
CA LYS A 25 -6.01 9.60 -16.12
C LYS A 25 -4.46 9.63 -16.21
N ASP A 26 -3.85 10.65 -15.63
CA ASP A 26 -2.42 10.90 -15.67
C ASP A 26 -1.95 11.52 -14.34
N ALA A 27 -1.05 10.84 -13.63
CA ALA A 27 -0.60 11.27 -12.30
C ALA A 27 0.20 12.59 -12.33
N ALA A 28 0.97 12.85 -13.39
CA ALA A 28 1.74 14.09 -13.51
C ALA A 28 0.83 15.30 -13.77
N ARG A 29 -0.18 15.13 -14.63
CA ARG A 29 -1.21 16.16 -14.88
C ARG A 29 -2.04 16.40 -13.62
N ALA A 30 -2.45 15.34 -12.93
CA ALA A 30 -3.17 15.42 -11.66
C ALA A 30 -2.37 16.19 -10.61
N PHE A 31 -1.07 15.90 -10.49
CA PHE A 31 -0.17 16.59 -9.58
C PHE A 31 -0.06 18.08 -9.88
N HIS A 32 0.12 18.43 -11.16
CA HIS A 32 0.15 19.85 -11.59
C HIS A 32 -1.18 20.55 -11.27
N LYS A 33 -2.31 19.92 -11.60
CA LYS A 33 -3.65 20.47 -11.34
C LYS A 33 -3.91 20.65 -9.85
N PHE A 34 -3.52 19.67 -9.01
CA PHE A 34 -3.66 19.74 -7.57
C PHE A 34 -2.93 20.95 -7.00
N TRP A 35 -1.66 21.15 -7.34
CA TRP A 35 -0.87 22.27 -6.81
C TRP A 35 -1.30 23.63 -7.37
N LEU A 36 -1.77 23.69 -8.61
CA LEU A 36 -2.30 24.91 -9.22
C LEU A 36 -3.51 25.48 -8.44
N HIS A 37 -4.33 24.62 -7.89
CA HIS A 37 -5.56 24.99 -7.20
C HIS A 37 -5.51 24.79 -5.68
N HIS A 38 -4.36 24.43 -5.12
CA HIS A 38 -4.23 24.18 -3.69
C HIS A 38 -4.23 25.50 -2.90
N PRO A 39 -5.19 25.71 -1.97
CA PRO A 39 -5.39 27.01 -1.33
C PRO A 39 -4.25 27.41 -0.39
N GLN A 40 -3.54 26.45 0.19
CA GLN A 40 -2.51 26.68 1.21
C GLN A 40 -1.07 26.66 0.68
N THR A 41 -0.87 26.12 -0.52
CA THR A 41 0.47 25.98 -1.09
C THR A 41 0.42 26.38 -2.56
N PRO A 42 0.61 27.65 -2.88
CA PRO A 42 0.70 28.07 -4.27
C PRO A 42 1.91 27.38 -4.93
N LEU A 43 1.85 27.21 -6.25
CA LEU A 43 2.93 26.63 -7.07
C LEU A 43 4.29 27.29 -6.80
N HIS A 44 4.28 28.51 -6.32
CA HIS A 44 5.45 29.29 -5.93
C HIS A 44 5.28 29.82 -4.49
N PRO A 45 5.37 28.93 -3.46
CA PRO A 45 5.25 29.37 -2.07
C PRO A 45 6.36 30.36 -1.68
N TYR A 46 7.48 30.35 -2.43
CA TYR A 46 8.58 31.28 -2.27
C TYR A 46 8.98 31.83 -3.64
N PRO A 47 9.32 33.13 -3.75
CA PRO A 47 9.87 33.71 -4.96
C PRO A 47 11.07 32.90 -5.44
N GLY A 48 11.03 32.37 -6.65
CA GLY A 48 12.10 31.60 -7.27
C GLY A 48 12.15 30.10 -6.98
N LYS A 49 11.20 29.53 -6.21
CA LYS A 49 11.10 28.07 -6.00
C LYS A 49 9.78 27.56 -6.56
N ALA A 50 9.87 26.78 -7.62
CA ALA A 50 8.75 26.02 -8.14
C ALA A 50 8.58 24.70 -7.39
N VAL A 51 7.37 24.17 -7.34
CA VAL A 51 7.12 22.78 -6.90
C VAL A 51 7.86 21.85 -7.86
N GLU A 52 8.63 20.90 -7.33
CA GLU A 52 9.30 19.90 -8.16
C GLU A 52 8.27 19.13 -9.01
N PRO A 53 8.62 18.80 -10.26
CA PRO A 53 7.72 18.02 -11.10
C PRO A 53 7.47 16.64 -10.50
N TYR A 54 6.33 16.05 -10.83
CA TYR A 54 5.99 14.70 -10.44
C TYR A 54 7.04 13.70 -10.94
N LYS A 55 7.60 12.90 -10.02
CA LYS A 55 8.58 11.86 -10.35
C LYS A 55 7.86 10.55 -10.65
N ASN A 56 7.84 10.14 -11.90
CA ASN A 56 7.20 8.88 -12.34
C ASN A 56 8.20 7.71 -12.29
N ASN A 57 8.59 7.31 -11.07
CA ASN A 57 9.60 6.27 -10.84
C ASN A 57 9.11 4.86 -11.22
N VAL A 58 7.81 4.59 -11.06
CA VAL A 58 7.19 3.34 -11.50
C VAL A 58 6.11 3.71 -12.53
N PRO A 59 6.32 3.45 -13.82
CA PRO A 59 5.38 3.82 -14.86
C PRO A 59 3.98 3.25 -14.63
N ARG A 60 2.96 4.05 -14.86
CA ARG A 60 1.52 3.71 -14.72
C ARG A 60 1.05 3.46 -13.28
N VAL A 61 1.90 3.63 -12.28
CA VAL A 61 1.52 3.52 -10.88
C VAL A 61 1.58 4.91 -10.25
N PRO A 62 0.47 5.49 -9.79
CA PRO A 62 0.49 6.75 -9.07
C PRO A 62 1.27 6.61 -7.76
N HIS A 63 2.23 7.51 -7.51
CA HIS A 63 2.93 7.54 -6.22
C HIS A 63 2.58 8.83 -5.48
N ILE A 64 2.27 8.69 -4.20
CA ILE A 64 1.90 9.79 -3.33
C ILE A 64 2.76 9.71 -2.07
N CYS A 65 3.48 10.77 -1.78
CA CYS A 65 4.21 10.90 -0.52
C CYS A 65 3.46 11.84 0.41
N LEU A 66 2.99 11.32 1.54
CA LEU A 66 2.37 12.10 2.60
C LEU A 66 3.43 12.48 3.65
N LYS A 67 3.84 13.74 3.64
CA LYS A 67 4.87 14.24 4.56
C LYS A 67 4.24 14.67 5.88
N VAL A 68 4.42 13.85 6.90
CA VAL A 68 3.85 14.08 8.24
C VAL A 68 4.99 14.11 9.27
N PRO A 69 4.97 15.03 10.25
CA PRO A 69 6.00 15.11 11.29
C PRO A 69 6.13 13.79 12.08
N THR A 70 7.30 13.61 12.70
CA THR A 70 7.52 12.51 13.66
C THR A 70 6.47 12.57 14.75
N ALA A 71 5.99 11.41 15.19
CA ALA A 71 4.87 11.26 16.12
C ALA A 71 3.52 11.85 15.62
N GLY A 72 3.42 12.26 14.37
CA GLY A 72 2.18 12.78 13.76
C GLY A 72 1.12 11.70 13.45
N GLY A 73 1.34 10.44 13.84
CA GLY A 73 0.39 9.35 13.61
C GLY A 73 0.33 8.87 12.16
N LYS A 74 1.49 8.78 11.49
CA LYS A 74 1.62 8.34 10.09
C LYS A 74 0.86 7.04 9.82
N THR A 75 1.06 6.02 10.66
CA THR A 75 0.39 4.71 10.53
C THR A 75 -1.12 4.83 10.65
N PHE A 76 -1.63 5.68 11.55
CA PHE A 76 -3.06 5.91 11.68
C PHE A 76 -3.65 6.65 10.46
N ILE A 77 -2.92 7.62 9.91
CA ILE A 77 -3.29 8.28 8.64
C ILE A 77 -3.32 7.24 7.52
N ALA A 78 -2.30 6.37 7.41
CA ALA A 78 -2.27 5.31 6.41
C ALA A 78 -3.48 4.36 6.52
N CYS A 79 -3.84 3.93 7.74
CA CYS A 79 -5.04 3.11 7.95
C CYS A 79 -6.33 3.79 7.46
N ASN A 80 -6.45 5.11 7.64
CA ASN A 80 -7.59 5.87 7.15
C ASN A 80 -7.54 6.10 5.63
N ALA A 81 -6.35 6.27 5.06
CA ALA A 81 -6.13 6.47 3.64
C ALA A 81 -6.57 5.26 2.80
N LEU A 82 -6.51 4.03 3.35
CA LEU A 82 -6.94 2.83 2.63
C LEU A 82 -8.35 2.98 2.05
N LYS A 83 -9.31 3.40 2.88
CA LYS A 83 -10.68 3.60 2.40
C LYS A 83 -10.78 4.67 1.31
N THR A 84 -10.15 5.80 1.55
CA THR A 84 -10.14 6.92 0.58
C THR A 84 -9.61 6.47 -0.78
N ILE A 85 -8.54 5.66 -0.79
CA ILE A 85 -7.93 5.18 -2.02
C ILE A 85 -8.82 4.12 -2.70
N PHE A 86 -9.32 3.13 -1.95
CA PHE A 86 -10.18 2.10 -2.52
C PHE A 86 -11.49 2.66 -3.05
N ASP A 87 -12.10 3.61 -2.38
CA ASP A 87 -13.32 4.29 -2.87
C ASP A 87 -13.05 5.08 -4.16
N ALA A 88 -11.87 5.71 -4.26
CA ALA A 88 -11.54 6.51 -5.44
C ALA A 88 -11.36 5.66 -6.71
N PHE A 89 -10.94 4.42 -6.62
CA PHE A 89 -10.63 3.60 -7.80
C PHE A 89 -11.71 2.57 -8.18
N ASP A 90 -12.89 2.62 -7.58
CA ASP A 90 -14.04 1.72 -7.86
C ASP A 90 -13.58 0.25 -8.00
N TYR A 91 -13.05 -0.29 -6.90
CA TYR A 91 -12.42 -1.60 -6.90
C TYR A 91 -13.42 -2.74 -7.00
N ASN A 92 -13.75 -3.16 -8.21
CA ASN A 92 -14.43 -4.44 -8.49
C ASN A 92 -13.47 -5.65 -8.43
N ARG A 93 -12.33 -5.51 -7.83
CA ARG A 93 -11.29 -6.54 -7.69
C ARG A 93 -11.06 -6.88 -6.24
N PRO A 94 -10.30 -7.99 -5.96
CA PRO A 94 -9.83 -8.28 -4.62
C PRO A 94 -9.11 -7.07 -4.01
N GLN A 95 -9.52 -6.67 -2.81
CA GLN A 95 -8.87 -5.57 -2.10
C GLN A 95 -7.64 -6.11 -1.37
N ALA A 96 -6.47 -5.75 -1.83
CA ALA A 96 -5.20 -6.18 -1.29
C ALA A 96 -4.29 -4.99 -0.98
N VAL A 97 -3.55 -5.08 0.13
CA VAL A 97 -2.56 -4.11 0.56
C VAL A 97 -1.24 -4.83 0.82
N VAL A 98 -0.16 -4.34 0.24
CA VAL A 98 1.20 -4.67 0.66
C VAL A 98 1.70 -3.54 1.55
N TRP A 99 1.97 -3.85 2.81
CA TRP A 99 2.47 -2.89 3.79
C TRP A 99 3.94 -3.12 4.04
N LEU A 100 4.79 -2.21 3.57
CA LEU A 100 6.24 -2.29 3.66
C LEU A 100 6.76 -1.46 4.83
N VAL A 101 7.58 -2.08 5.65
CA VAL A 101 8.21 -1.46 6.82
C VAL A 101 9.73 -1.60 6.77
N PRO A 102 10.48 -0.66 7.41
CA PRO A 102 11.94 -0.59 7.25
C PRO A 102 12.72 -1.69 7.98
N SER A 103 12.16 -2.30 9.03
CA SER A 103 12.89 -3.25 9.86
C SER A 103 11.98 -4.35 10.43
N ILE A 104 12.59 -5.44 10.92
CA ILE A 104 11.89 -6.55 11.58
C ILE A 104 11.18 -6.08 12.85
N THR A 105 11.79 -5.20 13.64
CA THR A 105 11.16 -4.65 14.86
C THR A 105 9.88 -3.89 14.54
N ILE A 106 9.90 -3.07 13.49
CA ILE A 106 8.70 -2.35 13.03
C ILE A 106 7.68 -3.31 12.41
N LEU A 107 8.14 -4.38 11.75
CA LEU A 107 7.27 -5.44 11.23
C LEU A 107 6.46 -6.09 12.35
N GLU A 108 7.11 -6.55 13.40
CA GLU A 108 6.47 -7.18 14.56
C GLU A 108 5.47 -6.24 15.24
N GLN A 109 5.86 -4.98 15.44
CA GLN A 109 4.99 -3.97 16.02
C GLN A 109 3.76 -3.69 15.12
N THR A 110 3.96 -3.57 13.82
CA THR A 110 2.88 -3.33 12.86
C THR A 110 1.92 -4.52 12.82
N LEU A 111 2.43 -5.73 12.73
CA LEU A 111 1.63 -6.96 12.78
C LEU A 111 0.83 -7.05 14.07
N LYS A 112 1.46 -6.82 15.24
CA LYS A 112 0.79 -6.81 16.54
C LYS A 112 -0.38 -5.84 16.55
N ASN A 113 -0.15 -4.60 16.11
CA ASN A 113 -1.17 -3.55 16.12
C ASN A 113 -2.32 -3.83 15.12
N LEU A 114 -2.02 -4.38 13.95
CA LEU A 114 -3.03 -4.66 12.92
C LEU A 114 -3.78 -5.98 13.15
N LYS A 115 -3.17 -6.96 13.85
CA LYS A 115 -3.82 -8.23 14.22
C LYS A 115 -4.69 -8.11 15.47
N ASP A 116 -4.41 -7.17 16.38
CA ASP A 116 -5.17 -6.96 17.61
C ASP A 116 -6.52 -6.27 17.34
N PRO A 117 -7.67 -6.94 17.53
CA PRO A 117 -8.99 -6.36 17.28
C PRO A 117 -9.30 -5.15 18.19
N ALA A 118 -8.65 -5.04 19.37
CA ALA A 118 -8.83 -3.93 20.29
C ALA A 118 -7.97 -2.72 19.93
N HIS A 119 -6.96 -2.87 19.08
CA HIS A 119 -6.08 -1.78 18.71
C HIS A 119 -6.80 -0.74 17.83
N PRO A 120 -6.63 0.57 18.06
CA PRO A 120 -7.33 1.62 17.30
C PRO A 120 -7.14 1.56 15.79
N TYR A 121 -5.98 1.11 15.30
CA TYR A 121 -5.71 0.96 13.87
C TYR A 121 -6.60 -0.13 13.28
N ARG A 122 -6.64 -1.30 13.93
CA ARG A 122 -7.48 -2.41 13.49
C ARG A 122 -8.96 -2.07 13.55
N GLN A 123 -9.41 -1.44 14.62
CA GLN A 123 -10.80 -1.01 14.76
C GLN A 123 -11.23 -0.07 13.63
N LYS A 124 -10.35 0.85 13.24
CA LYS A 124 -10.63 1.79 12.15
C LYS A 124 -10.78 1.08 10.81
N ILE A 125 -9.85 0.18 10.49
CA ILE A 125 -9.90 -0.63 9.27
C ILE A 125 -11.15 -1.52 9.29
N ASN A 126 -11.44 -2.18 10.40
CA ASN A 126 -12.64 -3.01 10.54
C ASN A 126 -13.93 -2.22 10.27
N THR A 127 -14.02 -0.99 10.76
CA THR A 127 -15.18 -0.10 10.50
C THR A 127 -15.33 0.17 9.01
N TYR A 128 -14.24 0.42 8.30
CA TYR A 128 -14.27 0.76 6.88
C TYR A 128 -14.56 -0.44 5.97
N PHE A 129 -14.14 -1.63 6.37
CA PHE A 129 -14.24 -2.84 5.57
C PHE A 129 -15.20 -3.89 6.17
N ALA A 130 -16.19 -3.42 6.97
CA ALA A 130 -17.27 -4.25 7.54
C ALA A 130 -16.76 -5.50 8.29
N ASN A 131 -15.66 -5.38 9.03
CA ASN A 131 -14.95 -6.45 9.73
C ASN A 131 -14.37 -7.55 8.80
N ARG A 132 -14.41 -7.36 7.49
CA ARG A 132 -13.84 -8.31 6.51
C ARG A 132 -12.38 -7.94 6.23
N VAL A 133 -11.50 -8.22 7.18
CA VAL A 133 -10.07 -7.85 7.12
C VAL A 133 -9.23 -9.02 7.63
N ALA A 134 -8.27 -9.44 6.83
CA ALA A 134 -7.23 -10.36 7.25
C ALA A 134 -5.85 -9.69 7.18
N VAL A 135 -5.00 -10.00 8.15
CA VAL A 135 -3.63 -9.48 8.23
C VAL A 135 -2.66 -10.66 8.25
N PHE A 136 -1.76 -10.66 7.29
CA PHE A 136 -0.83 -11.74 7.04
C PHE A 136 0.61 -11.26 7.18
N ASP A 137 1.46 -12.11 7.75
CA ASP A 137 2.91 -12.07 7.61
C ASP A 137 3.36 -13.01 6.49
N LYS A 138 4.63 -12.94 6.12
CA LYS A 138 5.22 -13.77 5.05
C LYS A 138 5.03 -15.27 5.31
N GLU A 139 5.19 -15.72 6.53
CA GLU A 139 5.09 -17.14 6.88
C GLU A 139 3.67 -17.67 6.70
N THR A 140 2.69 -16.95 7.21
CA THR A 140 1.27 -17.28 7.05
C THR A 140 0.84 -17.33 5.58
N LEU A 141 1.36 -16.38 4.77
CA LEU A 141 1.11 -16.35 3.31
C LEU A 141 1.70 -17.59 2.62
N LEU A 142 2.95 -17.94 2.93
CA LEU A 142 3.61 -19.13 2.34
C LEU A 142 2.96 -20.45 2.76
N GLN A 143 2.34 -20.48 3.93
CA GLN A 143 1.57 -21.63 4.40
C GLN A 143 0.17 -21.70 3.76
N GLY A 144 -0.29 -20.67 3.09
CA GLY A 144 -1.66 -20.59 2.56
C GLY A 144 -2.74 -20.55 3.65
N SER A 145 -2.36 -20.29 4.90
CA SER A 145 -3.27 -20.32 6.04
C SER A 145 -4.23 -19.13 6.02
N GLY A 146 -5.49 -19.39 5.67
CA GLY A 146 -6.50 -18.33 5.50
C GLY A 146 -6.29 -17.41 4.29
N PHE A 147 -5.25 -17.65 3.49
CA PHE A 147 -4.95 -16.93 2.27
C PHE A 147 -5.14 -17.84 1.05
N ASN A 148 -6.26 -17.67 0.37
CA ASN A 148 -6.65 -18.45 -0.78
C ASN A 148 -7.51 -17.65 -1.76
N ALA A 149 -7.78 -18.19 -2.94
CA ALA A 149 -8.51 -17.50 -4.01
C ALA A 149 -9.93 -17.04 -3.63
N THR A 150 -10.56 -17.68 -2.66
CA THR A 150 -11.89 -17.29 -2.15
C THR A 150 -11.74 -16.14 -1.13
N SER A 151 -10.88 -16.33 -0.13
CA SER A 151 -10.71 -15.33 0.95
C SER A 151 -10.29 -13.97 0.43
N VAL A 152 -9.41 -13.90 -0.57
CA VAL A 152 -8.96 -12.61 -1.15
C VAL A 152 -10.07 -11.84 -1.88
N LYS A 153 -11.13 -12.52 -2.31
CA LYS A 153 -12.29 -11.87 -2.95
C LYS A 153 -13.30 -11.35 -1.95
N GLU A 154 -13.33 -11.91 -0.75
CA GLU A 154 -14.36 -11.64 0.26
C GLU A 154 -13.92 -10.63 1.33
N GLN A 155 -12.63 -10.38 1.46
CA GLN A 155 -12.07 -9.54 2.51
C GLN A 155 -10.89 -8.71 2.04
N LEU A 156 -10.60 -7.63 2.76
CA LEU A 156 -9.35 -6.89 2.62
C LEU A 156 -8.18 -7.75 3.12
N SER A 157 -7.22 -8.02 2.25
CA SER A 157 -6.00 -8.76 2.58
C SER A 157 -4.83 -7.80 2.79
N ILE A 158 -4.37 -7.64 4.03
CA ILE A 158 -3.20 -6.80 4.36
C ILE A 158 -1.99 -7.71 4.56
N MET A 159 -1.02 -7.60 3.69
CA MET A 159 0.23 -8.38 3.68
C MET A 159 1.37 -7.49 4.17
N VAL A 160 1.94 -7.78 5.34
CA VAL A 160 2.97 -6.94 5.95
C VAL A 160 4.33 -7.57 5.74
N PHE A 161 5.26 -6.79 5.14
CA PHE A 161 6.62 -7.22 4.86
C PHE A 161 7.64 -6.19 5.34
N SER A 162 8.83 -6.64 5.74
CA SER A 162 9.98 -5.75 5.79
C SER A 162 10.60 -5.61 4.39
N PHE A 163 11.30 -4.51 4.12
CA PHE A 163 12.03 -4.35 2.85
C PHE A 163 12.99 -5.51 2.58
N ASP A 164 13.63 -6.04 3.62
CA ASP A 164 14.57 -7.14 3.49
C ASP A 164 13.89 -8.46 3.12
N SER A 165 12.64 -8.66 3.51
CA SER A 165 11.91 -9.91 3.21
C SER A 165 11.51 -10.08 1.74
N LEU A 166 11.59 -9.02 0.94
CA LEU A 166 11.36 -9.06 -0.50
C LEU A 166 12.67 -9.03 -1.32
N ARG A 167 13.82 -8.83 -0.66
CA ARG A 167 15.13 -8.83 -1.36
C ARG A 167 15.58 -10.26 -1.66
N ALA A 168 15.82 -10.57 -2.93
CA ALA A 168 16.18 -11.91 -3.41
C ALA A 168 17.59 -12.42 -3.00
N LYS A 169 18.29 -11.73 -2.10
CA LYS A 169 19.68 -12.09 -1.70
C LYS A 169 19.79 -13.28 -0.75
N ASN A 170 18.77 -13.52 0.09
CA ASN A 170 18.79 -14.62 1.06
C ASN A 170 17.97 -15.81 0.57
N LYS A 171 18.36 -17.04 0.96
CA LYS A 171 17.66 -18.28 0.59
C LYS A 171 16.18 -18.29 1.02
N GLU A 172 15.86 -17.67 2.17
CA GLU A 172 14.49 -17.59 2.68
C GLU A 172 13.62 -16.58 1.93
N ASP A 173 14.22 -15.51 1.44
CA ASP A 173 13.49 -14.50 0.64
C ASP A 173 13.13 -15.04 -0.75
N ARG A 174 13.92 -15.99 -1.26
CA ARG A 174 13.61 -16.69 -2.53
C ARG A 174 12.33 -17.52 -2.47
N LYS A 175 11.85 -17.92 -1.28
CA LYS A 175 10.60 -18.68 -1.12
C LYS A 175 9.39 -17.92 -1.65
N VAL A 176 9.41 -16.59 -1.65
CA VAL A 176 8.36 -15.76 -2.23
C VAL A 176 8.24 -15.95 -3.75
N PHE A 177 9.35 -16.28 -4.42
CA PHE A 177 9.46 -16.47 -5.86
C PHE A 177 9.62 -17.93 -6.26
N GLN A 178 9.49 -18.86 -5.32
CA GLN A 178 9.50 -20.30 -5.59
C GLN A 178 8.07 -20.82 -5.71
N GLU A 179 7.91 -21.83 -6.55
CA GLU A 179 6.64 -22.55 -6.66
C GLU A 179 6.22 -23.11 -5.29
N ASN A 180 4.93 -22.91 -4.97
CA ASN A 180 4.40 -23.23 -3.65
C ASN A 180 3.02 -23.91 -3.76
N GLY A 181 3.00 -25.21 -3.51
CA GLY A 181 1.77 -26.03 -3.54
C GLY A 181 0.69 -25.59 -2.54
N ASN A 182 1.05 -24.88 -1.47
CA ASN A 182 0.05 -24.35 -0.52
C ASN A 182 -0.81 -23.24 -1.14
N LEU A 183 -0.36 -22.68 -2.28
CA LEU A 183 -1.07 -21.61 -3.01
C LEU A 183 -1.84 -22.14 -4.24
N GLN A 184 -2.02 -23.45 -4.35
CA GLN A 184 -2.68 -24.11 -5.48
C GLN A 184 -4.09 -23.56 -5.76
N SER A 185 -4.79 -23.04 -4.75
CA SER A 185 -6.10 -22.40 -4.91
C SER A 185 -6.09 -21.21 -5.89
N PHE A 186 -4.93 -20.60 -6.13
CA PHE A 186 -4.77 -19.47 -7.03
C PHE A 186 -4.52 -19.85 -8.49
N GLU A 187 -4.36 -21.14 -8.81
CA GLU A 187 -4.10 -21.63 -10.18
C GLU A 187 -5.11 -21.07 -11.20
N ASN A 188 -6.40 -21.11 -10.86
CA ASN A 188 -7.44 -20.59 -11.75
C ASN A 188 -7.39 -19.06 -11.94
N LEU A 189 -6.75 -18.32 -11.06
CA LEU A 189 -6.58 -16.87 -11.14
C LEU A 189 -5.33 -16.51 -11.94
N LEU A 190 -4.25 -17.27 -11.78
CA LEU A 190 -2.97 -17.01 -12.45
C LEU A 190 -2.93 -17.57 -13.88
N GLY A 191 -3.69 -18.63 -14.14
CA GLY A 191 -3.67 -19.40 -15.39
C GLY A 191 -2.92 -20.72 -15.25
N LYS A 192 -3.29 -21.73 -16.05
CA LYS A 192 -2.81 -23.11 -15.93
C LYS A 192 -1.30 -23.30 -16.15
N ASP A 193 -0.68 -22.40 -16.88
CA ASP A 193 0.75 -22.49 -17.26
C ASP A 193 1.63 -21.52 -16.43
N ALA A 194 1.06 -20.89 -15.41
CA ALA A 194 1.81 -19.94 -14.58
C ALA A 194 2.42 -20.65 -13.36
N ASP A 195 3.66 -20.32 -13.03
CA ASP A 195 4.29 -20.74 -11.78
C ASP A 195 3.52 -20.16 -10.59
N ILE A 196 3.00 -21.03 -9.71
CA ILE A 196 2.23 -20.61 -8.55
C ILE A 196 3.18 -20.22 -7.44
N THR A 197 3.62 -18.96 -7.48
CA THR A 197 4.48 -18.35 -6.46
C THR A 197 3.71 -17.28 -5.68
N LEU A 198 4.14 -16.99 -4.45
CA LEU A 198 3.55 -15.90 -3.67
C LEU A 198 3.70 -14.54 -4.40
N GLY A 199 4.86 -14.30 -5.03
CA GLY A 199 5.10 -13.10 -5.83
C GLY A 199 4.12 -12.97 -7.00
N ALA A 200 3.85 -14.05 -7.74
CA ALA A 200 2.88 -14.05 -8.83
C ALA A 200 1.46 -13.77 -8.33
N VAL A 201 1.08 -14.36 -7.19
CA VAL A 201 -0.22 -14.09 -6.56
C VAL A 201 -0.35 -12.62 -6.16
N ILE A 202 0.65 -12.06 -5.45
CA ILE A 202 0.64 -10.64 -5.03
C ILE A 202 0.50 -9.74 -6.27
N LYS A 203 1.30 -9.97 -7.29
CA LYS A 203 1.25 -9.20 -8.54
C LYS A 203 -0.11 -9.28 -9.22
N HIS A 204 -0.72 -10.46 -9.25
CA HIS A 204 -2.06 -10.65 -9.82
C HIS A 204 -3.14 -9.87 -9.05
N LEU A 205 -3.02 -9.81 -7.72
CA LEU A 205 -3.94 -9.05 -6.87
C LEU A 205 -3.82 -7.53 -7.11
N ASN A 206 -2.73 -7.05 -7.72
CA ASN A 206 -2.47 -5.64 -7.99
C ASN A 206 -2.73 -4.76 -6.76
N PRO A 207 -1.98 -4.96 -5.67
CA PRO A 207 -2.28 -4.40 -4.37
C PRO A 207 -2.02 -2.89 -4.31
N LEU A 208 -2.66 -2.23 -3.36
CA LEU A 208 -2.21 -0.94 -2.88
C LEU A 208 -0.92 -1.13 -2.07
N VAL A 209 0.15 -0.45 -2.44
CA VAL A 209 1.42 -0.50 -1.68
C VAL A 209 1.49 0.68 -0.71
N VAL A 210 1.57 0.38 0.58
CA VAL A 210 1.83 1.34 1.65
C VAL A 210 3.28 1.21 2.09
N VAL A 211 4.04 2.29 2.02
CA VAL A 211 5.45 2.33 2.42
C VAL A 211 5.58 3.19 3.67
N ASP A 212 5.86 2.57 4.81
CA ASP A 212 6.15 3.30 6.05
C ASP A 212 7.63 3.72 6.06
N GLU A 213 7.90 4.95 6.52
CA GLU A 213 9.24 5.57 6.49
C GLU A 213 9.85 5.57 5.07
N SER A 214 9.11 6.13 4.12
CA SER A 214 9.41 6.12 2.67
C SER A 214 10.79 6.72 2.28
N HIS A 215 11.43 7.50 3.15
CA HIS A 215 12.80 7.97 2.93
C HIS A 215 13.82 6.82 2.79
N ASN A 216 13.51 5.64 3.30
CA ASN A 216 14.30 4.42 3.07
C ASN A 216 13.98 3.73 1.73
N ALA A 217 12.92 4.15 1.05
CA ALA A 217 12.47 3.58 -0.23
C ALA A 217 13.00 4.31 -1.47
N GLU A 218 13.77 5.39 -1.30
CA GLU A 218 14.31 6.18 -2.42
C GLU A 218 15.52 5.52 -3.10
N SER A 219 16.01 4.38 -2.60
CA SER A 219 17.09 3.64 -3.26
C SER A 219 16.58 2.99 -4.56
N ASN A 220 17.44 2.90 -5.59
CA ASN A 220 17.13 2.20 -6.84
C ASN A 220 16.65 0.76 -6.61
N LEU A 221 17.17 0.08 -5.60
CA LEU A 221 16.79 -1.27 -5.22
C LEU A 221 15.34 -1.35 -4.71
N SER A 222 14.89 -0.35 -3.96
CA SER A 222 13.51 -0.27 -3.48
C SER A 222 12.54 0.01 -4.63
N ILE A 223 12.95 0.80 -5.61
CA ILE A 223 12.16 1.08 -6.82
C ILE A 223 12.02 -0.19 -7.68
N GLU A 224 13.10 -0.95 -7.85
CA GLU A 224 13.06 -2.23 -8.57
C GLU A 224 12.12 -3.23 -7.88
N MET A 225 12.20 -3.33 -6.57
CA MET A 225 11.34 -4.19 -5.76
C MET A 225 9.85 -3.81 -5.90
N LEU A 226 9.54 -2.52 -5.92
CA LEU A 226 8.16 -2.03 -6.13
C LEU A 226 7.62 -2.34 -7.55
N LYS A 227 8.48 -2.62 -8.51
CA LYS A 227 8.07 -3.06 -9.85
C LYS A 227 7.73 -4.55 -9.92
N GLU A 228 8.19 -5.32 -8.96
CA GLU A 228 7.95 -6.77 -8.90
C GLU A 228 6.68 -7.14 -8.10
N VAL A 229 6.18 -6.22 -7.31
CA VAL A 229 4.96 -6.34 -6.50
C VAL A 229 3.82 -5.57 -7.16
#